data_4afcffea27428fc676c1e181cc986dba
#
_entry.id   4afcffea27428fc676c1e181cc986dba
#
_cell.length_a   1.000
_cell.length_b   1.000
_cell.length_c   1.000
_cell.angle_alpha   90.00
_cell.angle_beta   90.00
_cell.angle_gamma   90.00
#
_symmetry.space_group_name_H-M   'P 1'
#
loop_
_entity.id
_entity.type
_entity.pdbx_description
1 polymer ?
#
loop_
_entity_poly.entity_id
_entity_poly.type
_entity_poly.pdbx_seq_one_letter_code
_entity_poly.pdbx_strand_id
1 'polypeptide(L)'
;MAKSGATSKFDETIEVAVNLGVDPRHADQMVRGVVTLPKGTGKTVRVAVFARGAKADEATAAGADVVGAEDLMTSIQEGNIDFDRCIATPDMMGIVGRLGKVLGPKGLMPNPKLGTVTMNVTAAVQAAKGGQVEYRVEKAGIIHSGIGKASFPAEDLRANFDALVDALVRAKPTGAKGKYVKKVAVSSTMGPGVKIDTAELAGA
;
A
#
# COMPACT_ATOMS: atom_id res chain seq x y z
N MET A 1 18.42 -1.28 15.79
CA MET A 1 17.85 -0.24 16.68
C MET A 1 16.32 -0.19 16.64
N ALA A 2 15.66 0.07 15.50
CA ALA A 2 14.18 0.09 15.48
C ALA A 2 13.55 -1.24 15.95
N LYS A 3 14.09 -2.38 15.51
CA LYS A 3 13.66 -3.71 15.94
C LYS A 3 13.89 -3.98 17.44
N SER A 4 14.99 -3.50 18.00
CA SER A 4 15.28 -3.65 19.43
C SER A 4 14.45 -2.73 20.33
N GLY A 5 13.77 -1.73 19.75
CA GLY A 5 12.79 -0.89 20.43
C GLY A 5 11.39 -1.49 20.50
N ALA A 6 11.13 -2.61 19.80
CA ALA A 6 9.85 -3.31 19.84
C ALA A 6 9.75 -4.14 21.12
N THR A 7 9.12 -3.60 22.13
CA THR A 7 9.02 -4.19 23.48
C THR A 7 7.59 -4.60 23.86
N SER A 8 6.63 -4.40 22.97
CA SER A 8 5.22 -4.70 23.21
C SER A 8 4.94 -6.20 23.24
N LYS A 9 3.80 -6.58 23.84
CA LYS A 9 3.33 -7.97 23.95
C LYS A 9 2.80 -8.54 22.63
N PHE A 10 2.75 -7.74 21.56
CA PHE A 10 2.31 -8.13 20.22
C PHE A 10 3.45 -7.95 19.20
N ASP A 11 3.34 -8.60 18.06
CA ASP A 11 4.32 -8.47 16.97
C ASP A 11 4.15 -7.10 16.27
N GLU A 12 5.00 -6.15 16.66
CA GLU A 12 4.95 -4.77 16.17
C GLU A 12 5.26 -4.70 14.67
N THR A 13 4.68 -3.71 14.01
CA THR A 13 5.04 -3.40 12.62
C THR A 13 6.24 -2.48 12.60
N ILE A 14 7.18 -2.73 11.71
CA ILE A 14 8.27 -1.79 11.40
C ILE A 14 7.79 -0.88 10.29
N GLU A 15 7.78 0.41 10.58
CA GLU A 15 7.26 1.46 9.72
C GLU A 15 8.37 2.41 9.28
N VAL A 16 8.23 2.93 8.07
CA VAL A 16 9.15 3.91 7.48
C VAL A 16 8.39 5.20 7.20
N ALA A 17 8.96 6.31 7.61
CA ALA A 17 8.51 7.64 7.24
C ALA A 17 9.57 8.30 6.34
N VAL A 18 9.19 8.62 5.10
CA VAL A 18 10.07 9.26 4.11
C VAL A 18 9.57 10.67 3.82
N ASN A 19 10.38 11.66 4.16
CA ASN A 19 10.12 13.06 3.86
C ASN A 19 10.65 13.40 2.48
N LEU A 20 9.75 13.73 1.56
CA LEU A 20 10.08 14.08 0.17
C LEU A 20 10.13 15.59 -0.05
N GLY A 21 10.95 16.00 -1.00
CA GLY A 21 11.06 17.38 -1.46
C GLY A 21 10.02 17.74 -2.53
N VAL A 22 8.76 17.39 -2.29
CA VAL A 22 7.63 17.66 -3.20
C VAL A 22 6.58 18.53 -2.52
N ASP A 23 5.81 19.27 -3.30
CA ASP A 23 4.62 19.98 -2.83
C ASP A 23 3.36 19.24 -3.32
N PRO A 24 2.67 18.48 -2.44
CA PRO A 24 1.49 17.70 -2.82
C PRO A 24 0.26 18.54 -3.20
N ARG A 25 0.31 19.86 -3.05
CA ARG A 25 -0.75 20.77 -3.51
C ARG A 25 -0.81 20.83 -5.04
N HIS A 26 0.33 20.60 -5.69
CA HIS A 26 0.43 20.51 -7.13
C HIS A 26 0.17 19.07 -7.59
N ALA A 27 -0.78 18.91 -8.51
CA ALA A 27 -1.19 17.60 -9.00
C ALA A 27 -0.07 16.82 -9.70
N ASP A 28 0.89 17.52 -10.31
CA ASP A 28 2.09 16.99 -10.96
C ASP A 28 3.15 16.51 -9.97
N GLN A 29 3.11 16.97 -8.70
CA GLN A 29 4.03 16.57 -7.64
C GLN A 29 3.42 15.56 -6.67
N MET A 30 2.22 15.08 -6.95
CA MET A 30 1.54 14.05 -6.14
C MET A 30 2.16 12.67 -6.39
N VAL A 31 3.03 12.24 -5.48
CA VAL A 31 3.67 10.92 -5.52
C VAL A 31 2.73 9.88 -4.93
N ARG A 32 2.36 8.89 -5.73
CA ARG A 32 1.58 7.72 -5.31
C ARG A 32 1.90 6.53 -6.19
N GLY A 33 1.89 5.35 -5.63
CA GLY A 33 2.13 4.13 -6.35
C GLY A 33 1.96 2.90 -5.47
N VAL A 34 2.40 1.80 -6.01
CA VAL A 34 2.46 0.53 -5.31
C VAL A 34 3.86 -0.05 -5.44
N VAL A 35 4.28 -0.76 -4.42
CA VAL A 35 5.53 -1.52 -4.41
C VAL A 35 5.24 -2.93 -3.92
N THR A 36 5.80 -3.92 -4.57
CA THR A 36 5.76 -5.30 -4.09
C THR A 36 7.00 -5.53 -3.23
N LEU A 37 6.79 -5.77 -1.95
CA LEU A 37 7.88 -6.06 -1.03
C LEU A 37 8.35 -7.51 -1.23
N PRO A 38 9.65 -7.76 -1.49
CA PRO A 38 10.16 -9.09 -1.81
C PRO A 38 9.94 -10.11 -0.70
N LYS A 39 9.85 -9.66 0.55
CA LYS A 39 9.63 -10.52 1.73
C LYS A 39 8.22 -10.39 2.31
N GLY A 40 7.33 -9.69 1.58
CA GLY A 40 5.98 -9.42 2.05
C GLY A 40 5.91 -8.48 3.25
N THR A 41 4.71 -8.26 3.77
CA THR A 41 4.46 -7.37 4.92
C THR A 41 4.33 -8.12 6.25
N GLY A 42 4.21 -9.46 6.22
CA GLY A 42 3.88 -10.26 7.40
C GLY A 42 2.44 -10.10 7.90
N LYS A 43 1.59 -9.40 7.13
CA LYS A 43 0.15 -9.25 7.40
C LYS A 43 -0.64 -10.12 6.45
N THR A 44 -1.59 -10.88 6.96
CA THR A 44 -2.57 -11.58 6.12
C THR A 44 -3.56 -10.55 5.59
N VAL A 45 -3.49 -10.26 4.29
CA VAL A 45 -4.34 -9.27 3.62
C VAL A 45 -5.61 -9.96 3.13
N ARG A 46 -6.77 -9.47 3.56
CA ARG A 46 -8.08 -9.91 3.04
C ARG A 46 -8.43 -9.07 1.81
N VAL A 47 -8.68 -9.78 0.70
CA VAL A 47 -8.92 -9.16 -0.60
C VAL A 47 -10.37 -9.32 -1.01
N ALA A 48 -11.05 -8.20 -1.24
CA ALA A 48 -12.38 -8.16 -1.84
C ALA A 48 -12.28 -7.87 -3.34
N VAL A 49 -13.06 -8.58 -4.14
CA VAL A 49 -13.07 -8.42 -5.60
C VAL A 49 -14.46 -8.15 -6.10
N PHE A 50 -14.63 -7.03 -6.81
CA PHE A 50 -15.83 -6.73 -7.56
C PHE A 50 -15.71 -7.28 -8.97
N ALA A 51 -16.37 -8.39 -9.23
CA ALA A 51 -16.39 -9.05 -10.54
C ALA A 51 -17.71 -9.78 -10.76
N ARG A 52 -18.04 -10.07 -12.03
CA ARG A 52 -19.22 -10.84 -12.44
C ARG A 52 -18.84 -12.03 -13.31
N GLY A 53 -19.65 -13.08 -13.29
CA GLY A 53 -19.50 -14.27 -14.13
C GLY A 53 -18.14 -14.92 -14.02
N ALA A 54 -17.53 -15.31 -15.13
CA ALA A 54 -16.25 -16.00 -15.17
C ALA A 54 -15.12 -15.27 -14.42
N LYS A 55 -15.14 -13.93 -14.35
CA LYS A 55 -14.15 -13.17 -13.58
C LYS A 55 -14.32 -13.31 -12.07
N ALA A 56 -15.52 -13.57 -11.58
CA ALA A 56 -15.75 -13.89 -10.18
C ALA A 56 -15.17 -15.27 -9.84
N ASP A 57 -15.34 -16.25 -10.72
CA ASP A 57 -14.78 -17.59 -10.55
C ASP A 57 -13.24 -17.55 -10.57
N GLU A 58 -12.64 -16.78 -11.52
CA GLU A 58 -11.20 -16.54 -11.55
C GLU A 58 -10.68 -15.89 -10.26
N ALA A 59 -11.42 -14.91 -9.70
CA ALA A 59 -11.06 -14.26 -8.44
C ALA A 59 -11.06 -15.25 -7.27
N THR A 60 -12.08 -16.08 -7.19
CA THR A 60 -12.20 -17.11 -6.16
C THR A 60 -11.09 -18.15 -6.29
N ALA A 61 -10.80 -18.61 -7.50
CA ALA A 61 -9.71 -19.53 -7.78
C ALA A 61 -8.32 -18.92 -7.44
N ALA A 62 -8.16 -17.62 -7.63
CA ALA A 62 -6.94 -16.87 -7.25
C ALA A 62 -6.80 -16.67 -5.72
N GLY A 63 -7.82 -17.03 -4.94
CA GLY A 63 -7.81 -16.96 -3.49
C GLY A 63 -8.35 -15.63 -2.93
N ALA A 64 -9.21 -14.91 -3.65
CA ALA A 64 -9.91 -13.75 -3.08
C ALA A 64 -10.80 -14.20 -1.91
N ASP A 65 -10.84 -13.38 -0.85
CA ASP A 65 -11.56 -13.73 0.39
C ASP A 65 -13.05 -13.39 0.29
N VAL A 66 -13.37 -12.33 -0.45
CA VAL A 66 -14.74 -11.90 -0.72
C VAL A 66 -14.86 -11.56 -2.20
N VAL A 67 -15.80 -12.18 -2.88
CA VAL A 67 -16.10 -11.92 -4.29
C VAL A 67 -17.59 -11.63 -4.43
N GLY A 68 -17.94 -10.55 -5.12
CA GLY A 68 -19.33 -10.20 -5.31
C GLY A 68 -19.53 -9.01 -6.26
N ALA A 69 -20.78 -8.66 -6.47
CA ALA A 69 -21.19 -7.55 -7.30
C ALA A 69 -22.10 -6.59 -6.53
N GLU A 70 -23.40 -6.67 -6.73
CA GLU A 70 -24.40 -5.81 -6.07
C GLU A 70 -24.66 -6.22 -4.61
N ASP A 71 -24.58 -7.50 -4.32
CA ASP A 71 -24.63 -8.09 -2.99
C ASP A 71 -23.50 -7.57 -2.10
N LEU A 72 -22.26 -7.57 -2.62
CA LEU A 72 -21.10 -6.98 -1.94
C LEU A 72 -21.27 -5.47 -1.75
N MET A 73 -21.84 -4.76 -2.72
CA MET A 73 -22.14 -3.33 -2.59
C MET A 73 -23.08 -3.07 -1.41
N THR A 74 -24.16 -3.85 -1.30
CA THR A 74 -25.16 -3.69 -0.23
C THR A 74 -24.51 -3.94 1.14
N SER A 75 -23.73 -5.02 1.27
CA SER A 75 -23.00 -5.35 2.49
C SER A 75 -22.06 -4.24 2.95
N ILE A 76 -21.34 -3.61 2.02
CA ILE A 76 -20.46 -2.48 2.32
C ILE A 76 -21.26 -1.23 2.73
N GLN A 77 -22.42 -0.99 2.12
CA GLN A 77 -23.30 0.14 2.51
C GLN A 77 -23.87 -0.04 3.92
N GLU A 78 -24.13 -1.26 4.33
CA GLU A 78 -24.52 -1.62 5.69
C GLU A 78 -23.38 -1.47 6.72
N GLY A 79 -22.16 -1.26 6.24
CA GLY A 79 -20.97 -1.04 7.09
C GLY A 79 -20.10 -2.28 7.27
N ASN A 80 -20.43 -3.40 6.67
CA ASN A 80 -19.65 -4.63 6.73
C ASN A 80 -18.43 -4.51 5.77
N ILE A 81 -17.30 -4.06 6.30
CA ILE A 81 -16.04 -3.89 5.55
C ILE A 81 -14.99 -4.76 6.20
N ASP A 82 -14.98 -6.00 5.80
CA ASP A 82 -14.14 -7.07 6.35
C ASP A 82 -12.97 -7.41 5.41
N PHE A 83 -12.38 -6.39 4.77
CA PHE A 83 -11.26 -6.56 3.84
C PHE A 83 -10.28 -5.39 3.93
N ASP A 84 -9.02 -5.66 3.58
CA ASP A 84 -7.93 -4.69 3.59
C ASP A 84 -7.61 -4.13 2.20
N ARG A 85 -8.04 -4.82 1.15
CA ARG A 85 -7.83 -4.44 -0.25
C ARG A 85 -9.09 -4.68 -1.06
N CYS A 86 -9.34 -3.75 -1.98
CA CYS A 86 -10.46 -3.85 -2.92
C CYS A 86 -9.93 -3.80 -4.35
N ILE A 87 -10.29 -4.81 -5.13
CA ILE A 87 -9.99 -4.92 -6.56
C ILE A 87 -11.31 -4.90 -7.31
N ALA A 88 -11.34 -4.28 -8.47
CA ALA A 88 -12.53 -4.23 -9.31
C ALA A 88 -12.20 -4.45 -10.78
N THR A 89 -13.09 -5.11 -11.50
CA THR A 89 -13.06 -5.07 -12.96
C THR A 89 -13.55 -3.71 -13.44
N PRO A 90 -13.09 -3.21 -14.60
CA PRO A 90 -13.51 -1.90 -15.13
C PRO A 90 -15.03 -1.77 -15.26
N ASP A 91 -15.73 -2.86 -15.61
CA ASP A 91 -17.19 -2.91 -15.76
C ASP A 91 -17.93 -2.62 -14.45
N MET A 92 -17.33 -3.02 -13.31
CA MET A 92 -17.90 -2.84 -11.98
C MET A 92 -17.65 -1.47 -11.37
N MET A 93 -16.83 -0.62 -12.01
CA MET A 93 -16.50 0.71 -11.48
C MET A 93 -17.71 1.63 -11.35
N GLY A 94 -18.77 1.42 -12.16
CA GLY A 94 -20.02 2.14 -12.00
C GLY A 94 -20.73 1.87 -10.66
N ILE A 95 -20.64 0.63 -10.17
CA ILE A 95 -21.20 0.21 -8.88
C ILE A 95 -20.28 0.65 -7.75
N VAL A 96 -18.98 0.40 -7.89
CA VAL A 96 -17.95 0.80 -6.90
C VAL A 96 -17.91 2.31 -6.71
N GLY A 97 -18.17 3.10 -7.76
CA GLY A 97 -18.26 4.56 -7.69
C GLY A 97 -19.31 5.07 -6.69
N ARG A 98 -20.41 4.34 -6.52
CA ARG A 98 -21.44 4.66 -5.53
C ARG A 98 -20.96 4.48 -4.09
N LEU A 99 -19.96 3.62 -3.90
CA LEU A 99 -19.32 3.37 -2.60
C LEU A 99 -18.19 4.35 -2.28
N GLY A 100 -17.92 5.32 -3.16
CA GLY A 100 -16.81 6.26 -3.00
C GLY A 100 -16.84 7.04 -1.69
N LYS A 101 -18.04 7.34 -1.15
CA LYS A 101 -18.21 8.02 0.14
C LYS A 101 -17.81 7.15 1.33
N VAL A 102 -17.86 5.82 1.19
CA VAL A 102 -17.55 4.83 2.24
C VAL A 102 -16.11 4.34 2.10
N LEU A 103 -15.71 3.93 0.89
CA LEU A 103 -14.38 3.36 0.62
C LEU A 103 -13.28 4.43 0.49
N GLY A 104 -13.64 5.64 0.01
CA GLY A 104 -12.68 6.73 -0.20
C GLY A 104 -11.95 7.16 1.07
N PRO A 105 -12.64 7.53 2.17
CA PRO A 105 -12.01 7.92 3.43
C PRO A 105 -11.13 6.81 4.04
N LYS A 106 -11.48 5.55 3.80
CA LYS A 106 -10.73 4.38 4.28
C LYS A 106 -9.53 4.01 3.40
N GLY A 107 -9.35 4.68 2.24
CA GLY A 107 -8.28 4.37 1.29
C GLY A 107 -8.48 3.06 0.53
N LEU A 108 -9.68 2.47 0.57
CA LEU A 108 -10.01 1.18 -0.05
C LEU A 108 -10.59 1.31 -1.46
N MET A 109 -10.68 2.53 -2.00
CA MET A 109 -11.24 2.78 -3.32
C MET A 109 -10.32 2.25 -4.42
N PRO A 110 -10.80 1.33 -5.29
CA PRO A 110 -10.01 0.85 -6.42
C PRO A 110 -9.58 1.98 -7.35
N ASN A 111 -8.35 1.92 -7.84
CA ASN A 111 -7.78 2.94 -8.71
C ASN A 111 -6.97 2.30 -9.86
N PRO A 112 -7.22 2.67 -11.13
CA PRO A 112 -6.46 2.16 -12.27
C PRO A 112 -4.95 2.43 -12.16
N LYS A 113 -4.55 3.57 -11.60
CA LYS A 113 -3.14 3.94 -11.43
C LYS A 113 -2.39 3.06 -10.43
N LEU A 114 -3.11 2.39 -9.54
CA LEU A 114 -2.57 1.46 -8.56
C LEU A 114 -2.69 -0.01 -9.01
N GLY A 115 -3.22 -0.25 -10.21
CA GLY A 115 -3.42 -1.59 -10.73
C GLY A 115 -4.54 -2.38 -10.04
N THR A 116 -5.35 -1.72 -9.18
CA THR A 116 -6.49 -2.36 -8.49
C THR A 116 -7.78 -2.34 -9.33
N VAL A 117 -7.75 -1.69 -10.49
CA VAL A 117 -8.80 -1.79 -11.53
C VAL A 117 -8.19 -2.47 -12.74
N THR A 118 -8.52 -3.74 -12.96
CA THR A 118 -7.91 -4.55 -14.02
C THR A 118 -8.82 -5.67 -14.49
N MET A 119 -8.64 -6.08 -15.74
CA MET A 119 -9.27 -7.30 -16.28
C MET A 119 -8.54 -8.57 -15.83
N ASN A 120 -7.25 -8.47 -15.47
CA ASN A 120 -6.47 -9.60 -14.95
C ASN A 120 -6.59 -9.69 -13.43
N VAL A 121 -7.72 -10.23 -12.98
CA VAL A 121 -8.06 -10.32 -11.56
C VAL A 121 -7.09 -11.26 -10.82
N THR A 122 -6.71 -12.37 -11.45
CA THR A 122 -5.80 -13.36 -10.84
C THR A 122 -4.47 -12.74 -10.44
N ALA A 123 -3.81 -12.02 -11.37
CA ALA A 123 -2.54 -11.37 -11.08
C ALA A 123 -2.68 -10.29 -9.99
N ALA A 124 -3.78 -9.53 -10.00
CA ALA A 124 -4.02 -8.48 -9.01
C ALA A 124 -4.23 -9.05 -7.59
N VAL A 125 -4.99 -10.15 -7.46
CA VAL A 125 -5.20 -10.84 -6.18
C VAL A 125 -3.88 -11.44 -5.66
N GLN A 126 -3.12 -12.09 -6.53
CA GLN A 126 -1.81 -12.65 -6.16
C GLN A 126 -0.83 -11.56 -5.73
N ALA A 127 -0.77 -10.44 -6.44
CA ALA A 127 0.06 -9.30 -6.06
C ALA A 127 -0.36 -8.70 -4.71
N ALA A 128 -1.67 -8.51 -4.48
CA ALA A 128 -2.19 -8.00 -3.22
C ALA A 128 -1.85 -8.91 -2.03
N LYS A 129 -1.94 -10.23 -2.20
CA LYS A 129 -1.55 -11.22 -1.19
C LYS A 129 -0.04 -11.42 -1.08
N GLY A 130 0.68 -11.17 -2.16
CA GLY A 130 2.15 -11.27 -2.24
C GLY A 130 2.93 -10.13 -1.55
N GLY A 131 2.25 -9.27 -0.77
CA GLY A 131 2.92 -8.20 -0.02
C GLY A 131 3.05 -6.89 -0.80
N GLN A 132 2.15 -6.63 -1.73
CA GLN A 132 2.04 -5.34 -2.38
C GLN A 132 1.59 -4.27 -1.38
N VAL A 133 2.34 -3.18 -1.27
CA VAL A 133 2.04 -2.04 -0.40
C VAL A 133 1.80 -0.80 -1.25
N GLU A 134 0.74 -0.08 -0.92
CA GLU A 134 0.42 1.20 -1.52
C GLU A 134 1.10 2.33 -0.75
N TYR A 135 1.67 3.28 -1.47
CA TYR A 135 2.20 4.49 -0.87
C TYR A 135 1.61 5.74 -1.52
N ARG A 136 1.37 6.73 -0.70
CA ARG A 136 0.86 8.03 -1.12
C ARG A 136 1.48 9.13 -0.28
N VAL A 137 1.90 10.21 -0.94
CA VAL A 137 2.39 11.39 -0.24
C VAL A 137 1.24 12.12 0.45
N GLU A 138 1.43 12.50 1.70
CA GLU A 138 0.51 13.32 2.49
C GLU A 138 0.70 14.82 2.20
N LYS A 139 -0.19 15.64 2.74
CA LYS A 139 -0.13 17.13 2.60
C LYS A 139 1.19 17.73 3.09
N ALA A 140 1.87 17.08 4.02
CA ALA A 140 3.17 17.50 4.55
C ALA A 140 4.37 17.03 3.69
N GLY A 141 4.14 16.33 2.57
CA GLY A 141 5.21 15.78 1.73
C GLY A 141 5.85 14.51 2.30
N ILE A 142 5.17 13.82 3.22
CA ILE A 142 5.67 12.61 3.87
C ILE A 142 4.94 11.39 3.34
N ILE A 143 5.66 10.30 3.17
CA ILE A 143 5.11 8.98 2.88
C ILE A 143 5.33 8.10 4.10
N HIS A 144 4.27 7.44 4.55
CA HIS A 144 4.29 6.42 5.61
C HIS A 144 4.01 5.06 4.99
N SER A 145 4.80 4.06 5.37
CA SER A 145 4.64 2.69 4.87
C SER A 145 5.18 1.67 5.87
N GLY A 146 4.44 0.58 6.07
CA GLY A 146 4.93 -0.58 6.82
C GLY A 146 5.81 -1.45 5.91
N ILE A 147 6.99 -1.84 6.39
CA ILE A 147 7.96 -2.66 5.65
C ILE A 147 8.05 -4.10 6.15
N GLY A 148 7.38 -4.44 7.24
CA GLY A 148 7.36 -5.79 7.79
C GLY A 148 7.05 -5.82 9.27
N LYS A 149 7.21 -6.98 9.87
CA LYS A 149 7.01 -7.21 11.30
C LYS A 149 8.32 -7.21 12.07
N ALA A 150 8.26 -6.91 13.36
CA ALA A 150 9.43 -6.96 14.23
C ALA A 150 10.03 -8.38 14.35
N SER A 151 9.22 -9.41 14.12
CA SER A 151 9.64 -10.81 14.04
C SER A 151 10.52 -11.12 12.83
N PHE A 152 10.47 -10.31 11.75
CA PHE A 152 11.26 -10.55 10.55
C PHE A 152 12.76 -10.44 10.81
N PRO A 153 13.62 -11.20 10.10
CA PRO A 153 15.07 -10.99 10.09
C PRO A 153 15.42 -9.55 9.65
N ALA A 154 16.53 -9.03 10.15
CA ALA A 154 16.96 -7.68 9.79
C ALA A 154 17.27 -7.52 8.30
N GLU A 155 17.79 -8.59 7.68
CA GLU A 155 18.10 -8.63 6.24
C GLU A 155 16.83 -8.53 5.38
N ASP A 156 15.73 -9.19 5.79
CA ASP A 156 14.46 -9.15 5.09
C ASP A 156 13.81 -7.76 5.20
N LEU A 157 13.89 -7.13 6.38
CA LEU A 157 13.44 -5.75 6.57
C LEU A 157 14.25 -4.76 5.73
N ARG A 158 15.58 -4.99 5.61
CA ARG A 158 16.44 -4.17 4.75
C ARG A 158 16.07 -4.35 3.27
N ALA A 159 15.88 -5.57 2.80
CA ALA A 159 15.46 -5.82 1.42
C ALA A 159 14.12 -5.16 1.08
N ASN A 160 13.15 -5.20 2.01
CA ASN A 160 11.87 -4.52 1.86
C ASN A 160 12.03 -2.99 1.85
N PHE A 161 12.89 -2.46 2.72
CA PHE A 161 13.20 -1.04 2.78
C PHE A 161 13.85 -0.56 1.47
N ASP A 162 14.85 -1.25 0.98
CA ASP A 162 15.56 -0.91 -0.26
C ASP A 162 14.58 -0.92 -1.45
N ALA A 163 13.71 -1.94 -1.55
CA ALA A 163 12.69 -2.01 -2.59
C ALA A 163 11.70 -0.84 -2.53
N LEU A 164 11.32 -0.38 -1.33
CA LEU A 164 10.46 0.79 -1.15
C LEU A 164 11.16 2.07 -1.59
N VAL A 165 12.41 2.28 -1.17
CA VAL A 165 13.19 3.47 -1.54
C VAL A 165 13.41 3.53 -3.05
N ASP A 166 13.77 2.41 -3.68
CA ASP A 166 13.94 2.33 -5.13
C ASP A 166 12.64 2.69 -5.88
N ALA A 167 11.50 2.18 -5.40
CA ALA A 167 10.20 2.53 -5.99
C ALA A 167 9.90 4.03 -5.86
N LEU A 168 10.23 4.64 -4.72
CA LEU A 168 10.06 6.09 -4.49
C LEU A 168 10.97 6.92 -5.39
N VAL A 169 12.23 6.53 -5.54
CA VAL A 169 13.20 7.21 -6.41
C VAL A 169 12.74 7.15 -7.88
N ARG A 170 12.26 5.99 -8.34
CA ARG A 170 11.69 5.84 -9.71
C ARG A 170 10.42 6.65 -9.91
N ALA A 171 9.64 6.87 -8.86
CA ALA A 171 8.43 7.68 -8.89
C ALA A 171 8.68 9.19 -8.77
N LYS A 172 9.93 9.64 -8.77
CA LYS A 172 10.30 11.07 -8.67
C LYS A 172 9.65 11.87 -9.78
N PRO A 173 8.80 12.87 -9.46
CA PRO A 173 8.17 13.71 -10.46
C PRO A 173 9.21 14.67 -11.09
N THR A 174 9.01 14.96 -12.37
CA THR A 174 9.90 15.90 -13.11
C THR A 174 9.88 17.31 -12.54
N GLY A 175 8.79 17.71 -11.90
CA GLY A 175 8.66 19.01 -11.22
C GLY A 175 9.35 19.12 -9.87
N ALA A 176 9.89 18.03 -9.30
CA ALA A 176 10.59 18.04 -8.02
C ALA A 176 12.00 18.64 -8.18
N LYS A 177 12.19 19.87 -7.65
CA LYS A 177 13.48 20.56 -7.67
C LYS A 177 14.26 20.32 -6.37
N GLY A 178 15.58 20.21 -6.47
CA GLY A 178 16.46 20.03 -5.32
C GLY A 178 16.50 18.59 -4.78
N LYS A 179 16.80 18.46 -3.48
CA LYS A 179 16.92 17.16 -2.81
C LYS A 179 15.55 16.49 -2.69
N TYR A 180 15.37 15.35 -3.35
CA TYR A 180 14.09 14.64 -3.40
C TYR A 180 13.79 13.90 -2.09
N VAL A 181 14.72 13.07 -1.61
CA VAL A 181 14.58 12.40 -0.30
C VAL A 181 15.28 13.28 0.75
N LYS A 182 14.49 13.97 1.58
CA LYS A 182 15.02 14.91 2.59
C LYS A 182 15.42 14.22 3.88
N LYS A 183 14.54 13.35 4.40
CA LYS A 183 14.74 12.64 5.66
C LYS A 183 14.08 11.27 5.56
N VAL A 184 14.68 10.29 6.21
CA VAL A 184 14.10 8.95 6.39
C VAL A 184 14.19 8.60 7.86
N ALA A 185 13.12 8.04 8.40
CA ALA A 185 13.08 7.51 9.75
C ALA A 185 12.38 6.15 9.74
N VAL A 186 12.86 5.26 10.58
CA VAL A 186 12.28 3.93 10.80
C VAL A 186 11.90 3.82 12.27
N SER A 187 10.72 3.28 12.54
CA SER A 187 10.24 3.04 13.90
C SER A 187 9.50 1.71 13.98
N SER A 188 9.45 1.13 15.16
CA SER A 188 8.42 0.14 15.47
C SER A 188 7.16 0.85 15.96
N THR A 189 6.01 0.16 16.00
CA THR A 189 4.70 0.75 16.33
C THR A 189 4.72 1.56 17.62
N MET A 190 5.36 1.04 18.67
CA MET A 190 5.44 1.68 19.99
C MET A 190 6.86 2.17 20.33
N GLY A 191 7.82 1.92 19.45
CA GLY A 191 9.22 2.24 19.70
C GLY A 191 9.63 3.65 19.22
N PRO A 192 10.84 4.06 19.57
CA PRO A 192 11.38 5.35 19.15
C PRO A 192 11.69 5.37 17.64
N GLY A 193 11.54 6.54 17.04
CA GLY A 193 11.95 6.77 15.66
C GLY A 193 13.47 6.89 15.52
N VAL A 194 14.06 6.07 14.65
CA VAL A 194 15.49 6.08 14.32
C VAL A 194 15.69 6.73 12.96
N LYS A 195 16.48 7.78 12.91
CA LYS A 195 16.83 8.44 11.64
C LYS A 195 17.84 7.61 10.87
N ILE A 196 17.65 7.52 9.57
CA ILE A 196 18.58 6.88 8.63
C ILE A 196 19.33 7.96 7.87
N ASP A 197 20.62 7.76 7.65
CA ASP A 197 21.41 8.64 6.78
C ASP A 197 20.93 8.49 5.35
N THR A 198 20.62 9.61 4.73
CA THR A 198 20.15 9.66 3.33
C THR A 198 21.29 9.71 2.32
N ALA A 199 22.54 9.87 2.76
CA ALA A 199 23.69 9.91 1.86
C ALA A 199 23.99 8.53 1.23
N GLU A 200 23.64 7.45 1.94
CA GLU A 200 23.81 6.07 1.46
C GLU A 200 22.65 5.59 0.56
N LEU A 201 21.55 6.37 0.48
CA LEU A 201 20.40 5.99 -0.33
C LEU A 201 20.64 6.39 -1.78
N ALA A 202 20.71 5.42 -2.66
CA ALA A 202 20.94 5.63 -4.10
C ALA A 202 19.87 6.59 -4.68
N GLY A 203 20.33 7.71 -5.25
CA GLY A 203 19.48 8.70 -5.92
C GLY A 203 18.77 9.71 -5.01
N ALA A 204 19.21 9.87 -3.76
CA ALA A 204 18.72 10.91 -2.84
C ALA A 204 19.20 12.32 -3.20
#